data_40d6a68b3e1f81f3501acc3eb14894e4
#
_entry.id   40d6a68b3e1f81f3501acc3eb14894e4
#
_cell.length_a   1.000
_cell.length_b   1.000
_cell.length_c   1.000
_cell.angle_alpha   90.00
_cell.angle_beta   90.00
_cell.angle_gamma   90.00
#
_symmetry.space_group_name_H-M   'P 1'
#
loop_
_entity.id
_entity.type
_entity.pdbx_description
1 polymer ?
#
loop_
_entity_poly.entity_id
_entity_poly.type
_entity_poly.pdbx_seq_one_letter_code
_entity_poly.pdbx_strand_id
1 'polypeptide(L)'
;MTQMQQFSGAPVKASSITGTSVVNPTGDNLGDIKEVVIDPRTGKVAYAVVSFGGFLTIGEKLFAIPFEALEYNEADNQYVLDVSKEKLEAAPGFDPDNWPAMSDEKWNRDVYKYSEVLRTGNNAFRR
;
A
#
# COMPACT_ATOMS: atom_id res chain seq x y z
N MET A 1 -5.93 -10.41 -29.53
CA MET A 1 -6.65 -10.20 -28.42
C MET A 1 -6.45 -8.90 -27.80
N THR A 2 -7.54 -8.29 -27.60
CA THR A 2 -7.49 -6.98 -27.05
C THR A 2 -6.98 -6.93 -25.62
N GLN A 3 -7.09 -8.04 -24.90
CA GLN A 3 -6.62 -8.02 -23.56
C GLN A 3 -5.15 -7.79 -23.41
N MET A 4 -4.39 -8.20 -24.41
CA MET A 4 -2.97 -8.00 -24.35
C MET A 4 -2.58 -6.54 -24.31
N GLN A 5 -3.45 -5.71 -24.87
CA GLN A 5 -3.13 -4.31 -24.94
C GLN A 5 -3.38 -3.57 -23.65
N GLN A 6 -3.99 -4.25 -22.68
CA GLN A 6 -4.29 -3.61 -21.41
C GLN A 6 -3.14 -3.65 -20.44
N PHE A 7 -2.12 -4.42 -20.75
CA PHE A 7 -0.97 -4.50 -19.87
C PHE A 7 0.08 -3.53 -20.33
N SER A 8 0.52 -2.68 -19.43
CA SER A 8 1.62 -1.78 -19.76
C SER A 8 2.95 -2.41 -19.43
N GLY A 9 2.94 -3.56 -18.80
CA GLY A 9 4.14 -4.29 -18.49
C GLY A 9 3.80 -5.76 -18.39
N ALA A 10 4.78 -6.56 -18.02
CA ALA A 10 4.57 -7.99 -17.90
C ALA A 10 3.78 -8.29 -16.62
N PRO A 11 2.75 -9.12 -16.71
CA PRO A 11 2.06 -9.53 -15.49
C PRO A 11 2.98 -10.33 -14.58
N VAL A 12 2.77 -10.20 -13.29
CA VAL A 12 3.57 -10.93 -12.30
C VAL A 12 2.63 -11.69 -11.38
N LYS A 13 3.17 -12.67 -10.70
CA LYS A 13 2.40 -13.43 -9.72
C LYS A 13 2.18 -12.57 -8.49
N ALA A 14 0.99 -12.68 -7.91
CA ALA A 14 0.71 -11.95 -6.68
C ALA A 14 1.71 -12.31 -5.59
N SER A 15 2.13 -13.56 -5.56
CA SER A 15 3.11 -13.99 -4.57
C SER A 15 4.48 -13.33 -4.76
N SER A 16 4.74 -12.80 -5.94
CA SER A 16 5.99 -12.07 -6.17
C SER A 16 5.94 -10.67 -5.61
N ILE A 17 4.75 -10.15 -5.39
CA ILE A 17 4.59 -8.81 -4.86
C ILE A 17 4.78 -8.80 -3.35
N THR A 18 4.29 -9.83 -2.69
CA THR A 18 4.45 -9.92 -1.25
C THR A 18 5.94 -10.06 -0.93
N GLY A 19 6.35 -9.38 0.12
CA GLY A 19 7.75 -9.37 0.52
C GLY A 19 8.56 -8.28 -0.13
N THR A 20 7.99 -7.58 -1.11
CA THR A 20 8.72 -6.53 -1.80
C THR A 20 8.80 -5.30 -0.89
N SER A 21 9.95 -4.67 -0.89
CA SER A 21 10.18 -3.49 -0.05
C SER A 21 9.38 -2.29 -0.51
N VAL A 22 8.98 -1.48 0.45
CA VAL A 22 8.33 -0.20 0.18
C VAL A 22 9.23 0.89 0.76
N VAL A 23 9.58 1.85 -0.09
CA VAL A 23 10.43 2.96 0.33
C VAL A 23 9.73 4.26 -0.03
N ASN A 24 10.21 5.37 0.51
CA ASN A 24 9.68 6.65 0.10
C ASN A 24 10.67 7.30 -0.89
N PRO A 25 10.32 8.45 -1.48
CA PRO A 25 11.19 9.06 -2.48
C PRO A 25 12.57 9.45 -1.97
N THR A 26 12.72 9.66 -0.67
CA THR A 26 14.03 9.99 -0.13
C THR A 26 14.84 8.76 0.20
N GLY A 27 14.29 7.58 -0.02
CA GLY A 27 15.03 6.35 0.17
C GLY A 27 14.85 5.68 1.51
N ASP A 28 14.01 6.25 2.38
CA ASP A 28 13.75 5.61 3.67
C ASP A 28 12.95 4.33 3.47
N ASN A 29 13.33 3.30 4.18
CA ASN A 29 12.60 2.04 4.13
C ASN A 29 11.34 2.16 4.99
N LEU A 30 10.20 1.99 4.37
CA LEU A 30 8.93 2.07 5.06
C LEU A 30 8.39 0.71 5.50
N GLY A 31 8.97 -0.34 4.96
CA GLY A 31 8.51 -1.68 5.29
C GLY A 31 8.42 -2.54 4.07
N ASP A 32 7.54 -3.52 4.10
CA ASP A 32 7.37 -4.39 2.94
C ASP A 32 5.90 -4.78 2.80
N ILE A 33 5.56 -5.25 1.62
CA ILE A 33 4.19 -5.65 1.33
C ILE A 33 3.93 -7.01 1.94
N LYS A 34 2.94 -7.08 2.78
CA LYS A 34 2.58 -8.31 3.45
C LYS A 34 1.48 -9.07 2.73
N GLU A 35 0.51 -8.34 2.21
CA GLU A 35 -0.62 -8.96 1.52
C GLU A 35 -1.06 -8.12 0.36
N VAL A 36 -1.66 -8.79 -0.61
CA VAL A 36 -2.29 -8.12 -1.75
C VAL A 36 -3.76 -8.47 -1.67
N VAL A 37 -4.60 -7.44 -1.59
CA VAL A 37 -6.03 -7.62 -1.44
C VAL A 37 -6.70 -7.36 -2.77
N ILE A 38 -7.44 -8.33 -3.25
CA ILE A 38 -8.02 -8.30 -4.58
C ILE A 38 -9.52 -8.18 -4.50
N ASP A 39 -10.07 -7.35 -5.37
CA ASP A 39 -11.51 -7.27 -5.55
C ASP A 39 -11.93 -8.43 -6.46
N PRO A 40 -12.62 -9.43 -5.97
CA PRO A 40 -12.93 -10.59 -6.78
C PRO A 40 -13.93 -10.31 -7.90
N ARG A 41 -14.68 -9.23 -7.79
CA ARG A 41 -15.65 -8.91 -8.83
C ARG A 41 -14.99 -8.33 -10.07
N THR A 42 -14.01 -7.48 -9.86
CA THR A 42 -13.34 -6.83 -10.99
C THR A 42 -12.03 -7.50 -11.34
N GLY A 43 -11.48 -8.27 -10.42
CA GLY A 43 -10.17 -8.87 -10.60
C GLY A 43 -9.03 -7.90 -10.37
N LYS A 44 -9.32 -6.72 -9.86
CA LYS A 44 -8.29 -5.73 -9.65
C LYS A 44 -7.72 -5.80 -8.25
N VAL A 45 -6.47 -5.40 -8.13
CA VAL A 45 -5.85 -5.27 -6.83
C VAL A 45 -6.40 -4.00 -6.18
N ALA A 46 -7.04 -4.18 -5.05
CA ALA A 46 -7.63 -3.05 -4.34
C ALA A 46 -6.60 -2.38 -3.44
N TYR A 47 -5.94 -3.18 -2.61
CA TYR A 47 -4.99 -2.66 -1.65
C TYR A 47 -3.75 -3.51 -1.59
N ALA A 48 -2.66 -2.89 -1.18
CA ALA A 48 -1.51 -3.61 -0.67
C ALA A 48 -1.49 -3.36 0.84
N VAL A 49 -1.26 -4.39 1.61
CA VAL A 49 -1.12 -4.24 3.06
C VAL A 49 0.37 -4.18 3.33
N VAL A 50 0.81 -3.04 3.84
CA VAL A 50 2.22 -2.79 4.09
C VAL A 50 2.49 -2.97 5.57
N SER A 51 3.51 -3.75 5.87
CA SER A 51 3.93 -3.97 7.25
C SER A 51 5.01 -2.96 7.55
N PHE A 52 4.79 -2.13 8.55
CA PHE A 52 5.71 -1.08 8.94
C PHE A 52 6.15 -1.31 10.38
N GLY A 53 7.42 -1.08 10.63
CA GLY A 53 7.97 -1.22 11.96
C GLY A 53 8.50 -2.60 12.17
N GLY A 54 7.85 -3.37 13.01
CA GLY A 54 8.35 -4.70 13.29
C GLY A 54 9.56 -4.68 14.13
N PHE A 55 9.77 -3.60 14.85
CA PHE A 55 10.87 -3.54 15.74
C PHE A 55 10.51 -4.20 17.01
N LEU A 56 11.50 -4.65 17.61
CA LEU A 56 11.53 -5.44 18.75
C LEU A 56 10.43 -5.26 19.73
N THR A 57 10.16 -4.09 20.19
CA THR A 57 9.28 -3.93 21.31
C THR A 57 7.91 -3.50 20.94
N ILE A 58 7.76 -2.96 19.76
CA ILE A 58 6.51 -2.37 19.40
C ILE A 58 5.64 -3.30 18.58
N GLY A 59 6.25 -4.17 17.88
CA GLY A 59 5.53 -5.01 16.95
C GLY A 59 5.26 -4.26 15.68
N GLU A 60 4.62 -4.91 14.75
CA GLU A 60 4.40 -4.29 13.46
C GLU A 60 3.02 -3.67 13.39
N LYS A 61 2.93 -2.63 12.60
CA LYS A 61 1.66 -2.03 12.23
C LYS A 61 1.40 -2.31 10.77
N LEU A 62 0.17 -2.58 10.44
CA LEU A 62 -0.22 -2.82 9.07
C LEU A 62 -1.01 -1.64 8.56
N PHE A 63 -0.76 -1.30 7.30
CA PHE A 63 -1.48 -0.21 6.63
C PHE A 63 -2.03 -0.73 5.32
N ALA A 64 -3.30 -0.46 5.07
CA ALA A 64 -3.90 -0.78 3.78
C ALA A 64 -3.72 0.44 2.89
N ILE A 65 -2.98 0.26 1.82
CA ILE A 65 -2.66 1.35 0.90
C ILE A 65 -3.28 0.99 -0.44
N PRO A 66 -4.10 1.86 -1.03
CA PRO A 66 -4.59 1.59 -2.38
C PRO A 66 -3.43 1.30 -3.30
N PHE A 67 -3.54 0.26 -4.08
CA PHE A 67 -2.40 -0.18 -4.87
C PHE A 67 -1.96 0.91 -5.86
N GLU A 68 -2.90 1.70 -6.32
CA GLU A 68 -2.56 2.77 -7.25
C GLU A 68 -1.73 3.88 -6.63
N ALA A 69 -1.64 3.92 -5.29
CA ALA A 69 -0.79 4.90 -4.63
C ALA A 69 0.67 4.46 -4.57
N LEU A 70 0.94 3.24 -4.94
CA LEU A 70 2.31 2.72 -4.96
C LEU A 70 2.84 2.78 -6.38
N GLU A 71 4.09 3.18 -6.51
CA GLU A 71 4.75 3.26 -7.80
C GLU A 71 5.84 2.23 -7.84
N TYR A 72 5.81 1.36 -8.84
CA TYR A 72 6.80 0.29 -8.91
C TYR A 72 8.10 0.80 -9.53
N ASN A 73 9.19 0.59 -8.84
CA ASN A 73 10.51 0.91 -9.35
C ASN A 73 11.15 -0.40 -9.80
N GLU A 74 11.10 -0.63 -11.08
CA GLU A 74 11.55 -1.89 -11.65
C GLU A 74 13.04 -2.11 -11.45
N ALA A 75 13.82 -1.05 -11.57
CA ALA A 75 15.27 -1.17 -11.46
C ALA A 75 15.70 -1.73 -10.13
N ASP A 76 15.04 -1.31 -9.06
CA ASP A 76 15.39 -1.74 -7.70
C ASP A 76 14.46 -2.78 -7.14
N ASN A 77 13.42 -3.14 -7.88
CA ASN A 77 12.41 -4.07 -7.42
C ASN A 77 11.83 -3.62 -6.08
N GLN A 78 11.32 -2.40 -6.07
CA GLN A 78 10.74 -1.79 -4.88
C GLN A 78 9.49 -1.04 -5.25
N TYR A 79 8.64 -0.82 -4.28
CA TYR A 79 7.52 0.08 -4.46
C TYR A 79 7.82 1.37 -3.73
N VAL A 80 7.39 2.48 -4.33
CA VAL A 80 7.63 3.79 -3.76
C VAL A 80 6.30 4.37 -3.30
N LEU A 81 6.24 4.78 -2.05
CA LEU A 81 5.07 5.43 -1.49
C LEU A 81 5.51 6.80 -1.01
N ASP A 82 4.85 7.83 -1.53
CA ASP A 82 5.25 9.20 -1.24
C ASP A 82 4.69 9.65 0.10
N VAL A 83 5.32 9.18 1.16
CA VAL A 83 4.94 9.55 2.52
C VAL A 83 6.19 9.53 3.38
N SER A 84 6.25 10.41 4.36
CA SER A 84 7.40 10.43 5.24
C SER A 84 7.29 9.29 6.24
N LYS A 85 8.44 8.82 6.67
CA LYS A 85 8.49 7.77 7.67
C LYS A 85 7.82 8.22 8.96
N GLU A 86 8.00 9.48 9.32
CA GLU A 86 7.42 10.02 10.53
C GLU A 86 5.90 10.02 10.50
N LYS A 87 5.33 10.31 9.35
CA LYS A 87 3.88 10.27 9.22
C LYS A 87 3.35 8.86 9.41
N LEU A 88 4.06 7.91 8.86
CA LEU A 88 3.65 6.52 8.99
C LEU A 88 3.77 6.06 10.44
N GLU A 89 4.82 6.49 11.11
CA GLU A 89 5.00 6.14 12.52
C GLU A 89 3.88 6.68 13.38
N ALA A 90 3.39 7.86 13.06
CA ALA A 90 2.34 8.49 13.84
C ALA A 90 0.96 7.96 13.48
N ALA A 91 0.83 7.29 12.37
CA ALA A 91 -0.48 6.84 11.90
C ALA A 91 -0.92 5.59 12.66
N PRO A 92 -2.22 5.39 12.82
CA PRO A 92 -2.70 4.28 13.65
C PRO A 92 -2.49 2.90 13.07
N GLY A 93 -2.68 2.71 11.79
CA GLY A 93 -2.58 1.38 11.22
C GLY A 93 -3.52 0.37 11.89
N PHE A 94 -3.26 -0.90 11.71
CA PHE A 94 -3.99 -1.93 12.43
C PHE A 94 -3.05 -3.08 12.76
N ASP A 95 -3.46 -3.89 13.73
CA ASP A 95 -2.65 -5.01 14.21
C ASP A 95 -2.76 -6.22 13.30
N PRO A 96 -1.72 -7.02 13.19
CA PRO A 96 -1.82 -8.26 12.44
C PRO A 96 -2.93 -9.18 12.90
N ASP A 97 -3.31 -9.09 14.17
CA ASP A 97 -4.34 -9.95 14.73
C ASP A 97 -5.73 -9.36 14.68
N ASN A 98 -5.85 -8.14 14.22
CA ASN A 98 -7.14 -7.43 14.23
C ASN A 98 -7.37 -6.74 12.90
N TRP A 99 -7.58 -7.54 11.88
CA TRP A 99 -7.83 -7.01 10.56
C TRP A 99 -9.22 -6.43 10.48
N PRO A 100 -9.38 -5.28 9.83
CA PRO A 100 -10.72 -4.71 9.66
C PRO A 100 -11.54 -5.51 8.67
N ALA A 101 -12.85 -5.26 8.69
CA ALA A 101 -13.74 -5.89 7.73
C ALA A 101 -13.58 -5.18 6.40
N MET A 102 -12.91 -5.82 5.47
CA MET A 102 -12.57 -5.19 4.21
C MET A 102 -13.75 -5.03 3.27
N SER A 103 -14.87 -5.65 3.59
CA SER A 103 -16.08 -5.46 2.81
C SER A 103 -16.87 -4.22 3.25
N ASP A 104 -16.44 -3.56 4.32
CA ASP A 104 -17.13 -2.39 4.84
C ASP A 104 -16.84 -1.17 3.97
N GLU A 105 -17.89 -0.59 3.41
CA GLU A 105 -17.75 0.55 2.53
C GLU A 105 -17.14 1.75 3.22
N LYS A 106 -17.52 1.96 4.47
CA LYS A 106 -16.96 3.09 5.19
C LYS A 106 -15.47 2.95 5.37
N TRP A 107 -15.04 1.76 5.71
CA TRP A 107 -13.61 1.50 5.87
C TRP A 107 -12.86 1.73 4.56
N ASN A 108 -13.44 1.30 3.46
CA ASN A 108 -12.81 1.49 2.17
C ASN A 108 -12.67 2.96 1.82
N ARG A 109 -13.70 3.74 2.08
CA ARG A 109 -13.63 5.17 1.83
C ARG A 109 -12.58 5.83 2.69
N ASP A 110 -12.51 5.40 3.96
CA ASP A 110 -11.55 5.97 4.89
C ASP A 110 -10.13 5.65 4.48
N VAL A 111 -9.90 4.47 3.96
CA VAL A 111 -8.57 4.07 3.50
C VAL A 111 -8.10 4.96 2.36
N TYR A 112 -8.96 5.18 1.38
CA TYR A 112 -8.57 6.03 0.26
C TYR A 112 -8.32 7.46 0.70
N LYS A 113 -9.17 7.98 1.55
CA LYS A 113 -9.03 9.32 2.05
C LYS A 113 -7.75 9.49 2.86
N TYR A 114 -7.50 8.55 3.73
CA TYR A 114 -6.35 8.59 4.58
C TYR A 114 -5.05 8.49 3.78
N SER A 115 -5.06 7.63 2.79
CA SER A 115 -3.93 7.43 1.94
C SER A 115 -3.57 8.71 1.18
N GLU A 116 -4.56 9.46 0.74
CA GLU A 116 -4.30 10.73 0.09
C GLU A 116 -3.65 11.72 1.05
N VAL A 117 -4.15 11.76 2.27
CA VAL A 117 -3.59 12.65 3.26
C VAL A 117 -2.14 12.27 3.56
N LEU A 118 -1.87 10.99 3.67
CA LEU A 118 -0.50 10.54 3.91
C LEU A 118 0.42 10.97 2.79
N ARG A 119 -0.01 10.76 1.55
CA ARG A 119 0.85 11.03 0.42
C ARG A 119 1.15 12.51 0.25
N THR A 120 0.16 13.34 0.42
CA THR A 120 0.31 14.73 0.06
C THR A 120 0.41 15.68 1.23
N GLY A 121 0.07 15.20 2.42
CA GLY A 121 0.12 16.05 3.60
C GLY A 121 -1.10 16.91 3.73
N ASN A 122 -1.46 17.63 2.73
CA ASN A 122 -2.64 18.46 2.80
C ASN A 122 -3.36 18.39 1.49
N ASN A 123 -3.64 17.21 1.10
CA ASN A 123 -4.26 16.95 -0.18
C ASN A 123 -5.58 17.67 -0.35
N ALA A 124 -6.23 18.01 0.72
CA ALA A 124 -7.50 18.71 0.65
C ALA A 124 -7.39 20.01 -0.13
N PHE A 125 -6.22 20.56 -0.20
CA PHE A 125 -6.02 21.81 -0.89
C PHE A 125 -5.45 21.68 -2.27
N ARG A 126 -5.28 20.49 -2.71
CA ARG A 126 -4.63 20.28 -3.97
C ARG A 126 -5.54 20.19 -5.12
N ARG A 127 -6.65 20.47 -5.01
CA ARG A 127 -7.40 20.33 -6.10
C ARG A 127 -8.13 21.33 -6.45
#